data_2d15096be0d80374c7f0452924ff35b0
#
_entry.id   2d15096be0d80374c7f0452924ff35b0
#
_cell.length_a   1.000
_cell.length_b   1.000
_cell.length_c   1.000
_cell.angle_alpha   90.00
_cell.angle_beta   90.00
_cell.angle_gamma   90.00
#
_symmetry.space_group_name_H-M   'P 1'
#
loop_
_entity.id
_entity.type
_entity.pdbx_description
1 polymer ?
#
loop_
_entity_poly.entity_id
_entity_poly.type
_entity_poly.pdbx_seq_one_letter_code
_entity_poly.pdbx_strand_id
1 'polypeptide(L)'
;MTEKSALPEATERSLQILKKQIPAWGEYLLAQRGLSMRTVVSYRQDLENFFLFLDELDAGDKTSLDEHDLFLYLAWLRARKNAGRTLARRLSALRGFFE
;
A
#
# COMPACT_ATOMS: atom_id res chain seq x y z
N MET A 1 2.04 -9.42 -28.48
CA MET A 1 0.83 -10.16 -28.09
C MET A 1 1.09 -11.01 -26.87
N THR A 2 2.16 -11.73 -26.88
CA THR A 2 2.58 -12.50 -25.70
C THR A 2 2.80 -11.61 -24.48
N GLU A 3 3.21 -10.38 -24.70
CA GLU A 3 3.45 -9.45 -23.64
C GLU A 3 2.20 -9.15 -22.82
N LYS A 4 1.06 -9.07 -23.48
CA LYS A 4 -0.20 -8.82 -22.79
C LYS A 4 -0.59 -9.94 -21.85
N SER A 5 -0.25 -11.16 -22.21
CA SER A 5 -0.53 -12.32 -21.38
C SER A 5 0.40 -12.37 -20.17
N ALA A 6 1.66 -11.98 -20.38
CA ALA A 6 2.66 -12.02 -19.32
C ALA A 6 2.51 -10.89 -18.30
N LEU A 7 2.04 -9.73 -18.76
CA LEU A 7 1.94 -8.56 -17.88
C LEU A 7 1.06 -8.78 -16.66
N PRO A 8 -0.15 -9.36 -16.77
CA PRO A 8 -0.97 -9.59 -15.58
C PRO A 8 -0.30 -10.49 -14.55
N GLU A 9 0.40 -11.52 -15.01
CA GLU A 9 1.11 -12.41 -14.10
C GLU A 9 2.28 -11.70 -13.41
N ALA A 10 3.04 -10.94 -14.17
CA ALA A 10 4.15 -10.17 -13.62
C ALA A 10 3.65 -9.16 -12.60
N THR A 11 2.51 -8.55 -12.88
CA THR A 11 1.85 -7.59 -12.00
C THR A 11 1.46 -8.24 -10.68
N GLU A 12 0.82 -9.40 -10.74
CA GLU A 12 0.43 -10.11 -9.53
C GLU A 12 1.64 -10.48 -8.69
N ARG A 13 2.72 -10.91 -9.33
CA ARG A 13 3.95 -11.23 -8.63
C ARG A 13 4.51 -10.01 -7.90
N SER A 14 4.52 -8.87 -8.58
CA SER A 14 5.03 -7.65 -7.98
C SER A 14 4.26 -7.28 -6.73
N LEU A 15 2.92 -7.35 -6.80
CA LEU A 15 2.07 -7.07 -5.65
C LEU A 15 2.30 -8.08 -4.53
N GLN A 16 2.41 -9.35 -4.86
CA GLN A 16 2.64 -10.37 -3.85
C GLN A 16 3.98 -10.20 -3.16
N ILE A 17 5.01 -9.84 -3.94
CA ILE A 17 6.34 -9.58 -3.38
C ILE A 17 6.26 -8.40 -2.39
N LEU A 18 5.60 -7.32 -2.78
CA LEU A 18 5.43 -6.18 -1.90
C LEU A 18 4.64 -6.54 -0.65
N LYS A 19 3.55 -7.27 -0.80
CA LYS A 19 2.74 -7.68 0.34
C LYS A 19 3.54 -8.52 1.33
N LYS A 20 4.44 -9.35 0.84
CA LYS A 20 5.27 -10.19 1.70
C LYS A 20 6.26 -9.38 2.54
N GLN A 21 6.54 -8.15 2.14
CA GLN A 21 7.45 -7.29 2.88
C GLN A 21 6.76 -6.60 4.06
N ILE A 22 5.43 -6.64 4.13
CA ILE A 22 4.70 -5.96 5.20
C ILE A 22 5.08 -6.46 6.60
N PRO A 23 5.16 -7.76 6.86
CA PRO A 23 5.55 -8.21 8.19
C PRO A 23 6.96 -7.76 8.59
N ALA A 24 7.92 -7.83 7.67
CA ALA A 24 9.29 -7.39 7.93
C ALA A 24 9.34 -5.89 8.22
N TRP A 25 8.56 -5.11 7.49
CA TRP A 25 8.46 -3.69 7.72
C TRP A 25 7.87 -3.39 9.10
N GLY A 26 6.85 -4.15 9.50
CA GLY A 26 6.29 -4.02 10.84
C GLY A 26 7.31 -4.29 11.93
N GLU A 27 8.12 -5.32 11.77
CA GLU A 27 9.19 -5.63 12.70
C GLU A 27 10.23 -4.50 12.75
N TYR A 28 10.57 -3.96 11.59
CA TYR A 28 11.48 -2.81 11.51
C TYR A 28 10.91 -1.62 12.29
N LEU A 29 9.64 -1.32 12.13
CA LEU A 29 9.01 -0.20 12.82
C LEU A 29 9.06 -0.38 14.34
N LEU A 30 8.83 -1.59 14.81
CA LEU A 30 8.91 -1.88 16.25
C LEU A 30 10.34 -1.77 16.77
N ALA A 31 11.27 -2.42 16.08
CA ALA A 31 12.63 -2.56 16.59
C ALA A 31 13.49 -1.32 16.35
N GLN A 32 13.37 -0.72 15.18
CA GLN A 32 14.26 0.40 14.79
C GLN A 32 13.63 1.76 15.01
N ARG A 33 12.32 1.87 14.84
CA ARG A 33 11.62 3.13 14.98
C ARG A 33 10.93 3.27 16.33
N GLY A 34 10.87 2.19 17.10
CA GLY A 34 10.30 2.23 18.43
C GLY A 34 8.80 2.52 18.48
N LEU A 35 8.08 2.24 17.41
CA LEU A 35 6.64 2.49 17.38
C LEU A 35 5.90 1.44 18.20
N SER A 36 4.74 1.81 18.74
CA SER A 36 3.94 0.88 19.51
C SER A 36 3.35 -0.21 18.62
N MET A 37 3.05 -1.35 19.21
CA MET A 37 2.41 -2.46 18.49
C MET A 37 1.08 -2.01 17.87
N ARG A 38 0.31 -1.18 18.60
CA ARG A 38 -0.96 -0.66 18.09
C ARG A 38 -0.75 0.13 16.79
N THR A 39 0.26 0.98 16.78
CA THR A 39 0.58 1.78 15.59
C THR A 39 1.01 0.90 14.43
N VAL A 40 1.84 -0.10 14.71
CA VAL A 40 2.31 -1.04 13.68
C VAL A 40 1.14 -1.81 13.08
N VAL A 41 0.21 -2.28 13.91
CA VAL A 41 -0.98 -2.98 13.41
C VAL A 41 -1.81 -2.07 12.53
N SER A 42 -2.00 -0.81 12.94
CA SER A 42 -2.74 0.15 12.14
C SER A 42 -2.08 0.42 10.80
N TYR A 43 -0.77 0.56 10.80
CA TYR A 43 -0.02 0.80 9.56
C TYR A 43 -0.09 -0.39 8.61
N ARG A 44 -0.03 -1.60 9.16
CA ARG A 44 -0.17 -2.80 8.34
C ARG A 44 -1.55 -2.85 7.68
N GLN A 45 -2.60 -2.52 8.43
CA GLN A 45 -3.95 -2.46 7.89
C GLN A 45 -4.06 -1.39 6.80
N ASP A 46 -3.36 -0.27 6.99
CA ASP A 46 -3.36 0.80 5.99
C ASP A 46 -2.73 0.33 4.68
N LEU A 47 -1.65 -0.43 4.76
CA LEU A 47 -1.02 -0.99 3.56
C LEU A 47 -1.92 -2.02 2.89
N GLU A 48 -2.55 -2.89 3.66
CA GLU A 48 -3.49 -3.86 3.11
C GLU A 48 -4.63 -3.16 2.37
N ASN A 49 -5.11 -2.06 2.93
CA ASN A 49 -6.13 -1.23 2.28
C ASN A 49 -5.64 -0.67 0.95
N PHE A 50 -4.38 -0.23 0.90
CA PHE A 50 -3.81 0.28 -0.34
C PHE A 50 -3.71 -0.81 -1.41
N PHE A 51 -3.32 -2.02 -1.02
CA PHE A 51 -3.26 -3.13 -1.96
C PHE A 51 -4.65 -3.52 -2.47
N LEU A 52 -5.66 -3.39 -1.64
CA LEU A 52 -7.04 -3.58 -2.07
C LEU A 52 -7.43 -2.56 -3.14
N PHE A 53 -7.03 -1.31 -2.94
CA PHE A 53 -7.26 -0.25 -3.92
C PHE A 53 -6.60 -0.59 -5.26
N LEU A 54 -5.35 -1.06 -5.22
CA LEU A 54 -4.64 -1.44 -6.45
C LEU A 54 -5.33 -2.59 -7.17
N ASP A 55 -5.85 -3.57 -6.42
CA ASP A 55 -6.58 -4.68 -6.99
C ASP A 55 -7.83 -4.21 -7.72
N GLU A 56 -8.59 -3.30 -7.11
CA GLU A 56 -9.81 -2.80 -7.70
C GLU A 56 -9.56 -2.00 -8.98
N LEU A 57 -8.43 -1.32 -9.06
CA LEU A 57 -8.07 -0.56 -10.25
C LEU A 57 -7.34 -1.40 -11.30
N ASP A 58 -7.05 -2.64 -10.97
CA ASP A 58 -6.24 -3.50 -11.83
C ASP A 58 -4.91 -2.83 -12.19
N ALA A 59 -4.36 -2.11 -11.23
CA ALA A 59 -3.15 -1.31 -11.40
C ALA A 59 -1.94 -2.03 -10.80
N GLY A 60 -1.86 -3.31 -11.05
CA GLY A 60 -1.08 -4.21 -10.24
C GLY A 60 0.42 -4.26 -10.43
N ASP A 61 1.01 -3.57 -11.37
CA ASP A 61 2.46 -3.61 -11.52
C ASP A 61 3.17 -2.45 -10.82
N LYS A 62 2.49 -1.79 -9.89
CA LYS A 62 3.09 -0.69 -9.15
C LYS A 62 4.12 -1.20 -8.15
N THR A 63 5.37 -0.84 -8.38
CA THR A 63 6.45 -1.10 -7.44
C THR A 63 6.92 0.18 -6.77
N SER A 64 6.38 1.31 -7.21
CA SER A 64 6.68 2.62 -6.63
C SER A 64 5.42 3.47 -6.69
N LEU A 65 5.39 4.54 -5.90
CA LEU A 65 4.28 5.47 -5.86
C LEU A 65 4.70 6.81 -6.46
N ASP A 66 3.80 7.39 -7.26
CA ASP A 66 3.97 8.76 -7.72
C ASP A 66 2.79 9.61 -7.21
N GLU A 67 2.82 10.89 -7.51
CA GLU A 67 1.79 11.82 -7.05
C GLU A 67 0.42 11.48 -7.62
N HIS A 68 0.38 10.99 -8.84
CA HIS A 68 -0.87 10.62 -9.48
C HIS A 68 -1.53 9.45 -8.74
N ASP A 69 -0.73 8.46 -8.36
CA ASP A 69 -1.23 7.31 -7.60
C ASP A 69 -1.81 7.75 -6.27
N LEU A 70 -1.14 8.66 -5.59
CA LEU A 70 -1.61 9.18 -4.31
C LEU A 70 -2.92 9.94 -4.49
N PHE A 71 -3.03 10.72 -5.55
CA PHE A 71 -4.25 11.46 -5.85
C PHE A 71 -5.42 10.51 -6.06
N LEU A 72 -5.23 9.46 -6.85
CA LEU A 72 -6.26 8.47 -7.11
C LEU A 72 -6.66 7.73 -5.84
N TYR A 73 -5.69 7.40 -5.02
CA TYR A 73 -5.96 6.72 -3.76
C TYR A 73 -6.76 7.60 -2.81
N LEU A 74 -6.44 8.88 -2.73
CA LEU A 74 -7.19 9.83 -1.91
C LEU A 74 -8.64 9.91 -2.37
N ALA A 75 -8.87 9.98 -3.69
CA ALA A 75 -10.22 10.02 -4.22
C ALA A 75 -10.99 8.75 -3.87
N TRP A 76 -10.31 7.60 -3.96
CA TRP A 76 -10.90 6.31 -3.62
C TRP A 76 -11.28 6.25 -2.13
N LEU A 77 -10.41 6.75 -1.26
CA LEU A 77 -10.69 6.78 0.17
C LEU A 77 -11.85 7.72 0.51
N ARG A 78 -11.89 8.89 -0.13
CA ARG A 78 -12.98 9.84 0.10
C ARG A 78 -14.32 9.27 -0.34
N ALA A 79 -14.34 8.55 -1.44
CA ALA A 79 -15.56 7.89 -1.91
C ALA A 79 -16.06 6.87 -0.88
N ARG A 80 -15.17 6.33 -0.06
CA ARG A 80 -15.52 5.41 1.02
C ARG A 80 -15.71 6.11 2.36
N LYS A 81 -15.79 7.45 2.34
CA LYS A 81 -16.10 8.28 3.51
C LYS A 81 -15.10 8.13 4.66
N ASN A 82 -13.84 7.97 4.32
CA ASN A 82 -12.79 7.95 5.34
C ASN A 82 -12.62 9.34 5.94
N ALA A 83 -12.40 9.40 7.26
CA ALA A 83 -12.17 10.65 7.95
C ALA A 83 -10.77 11.20 7.64
N GLY A 84 -10.59 12.51 7.79
CA GLY A 84 -9.31 13.15 7.50
C GLY A 84 -8.13 12.58 8.26
N ARG A 85 -8.34 12.22 9.54
CA ARG A 85 -7.30 11.58 10.34
C ARG A 85 -6.86 10.24 9.73
N THR A 86 -7.83 9.45 9.32
CA THR A 86 -7.55 8.15 8.68
C THR A 86 -6.81 8.35 7.37
N LEU A 87 -7.21 9.34 6.58
CA LEU A 87 -6.51 9.65 5.33
C LEU A 87 -5.04 9.99 5.60
N ALA A 88 -4.79 10.85 6.57
CA ALA A 88 -3.42 11.25 6.90
C ALA A 88 -2.58 10.06 7.36
N ARG A 89 -3.14 9.20 8.22
CA ARG A 89 -2.44 8.03 8.70
C ARG A 89 -2.11 7.06 7.57
N ARG A 90 -3.07 6.82 6.68
CA ARG A 90 -2.87 5.91 5.54
C ARG A 90 -1.79 6.41 4.61
N LEU A 91 -1.76 7.72 4.36
CA LEU A 91 -0.71 8.31 3.54
C LEU A 91 0.66 8.19 4.21
N SER A 92 0.71 8.39 5.52
CA SER A 92 1.96 8.25 6.27
C SER A 92 2.49 6.82 6.19
N ALA A 93 1.61 5.83 6.31
CA ALA A 93 2.00 4.43 6.20
C ALA A 93 2.58 4.12 4.82
N LEU A 94 1.93 4.63 3.77
CA LEU A 94 2.42 4.42 2.41
C LEU A 94 3.80 5.03 2.21
N ARG A 95 3.99 6.26 2.65
CA ARG A 95 5.28 6.92 2.52
C ARG A 95 6.38 6.15 3.22
N GLY A 96 6.10 5.69 4.42
CA GLY A 96 7.06 4.92 5.18
C GLY A 96 7.42 3.59 4.53
N PHE A 97 6.44 2.93 3.95
CA PHE A 97 6.66 1.62 3.33
C PHE A 97 7.41 1.73 2.01
N PHE A 98 7.07 2.72 1.19
CA PHE A 98 7.64 2.85 -0.15
C PHE A 98 8.93 3.69 -0.20
N GLU A 99 9.33 4.27 0.88
CA GLU A 99 10.64 4.89 0.99
C GLU A 99 11.69 3.85 1.38
#